data_9daadbabc96ca42aa5a3fd70dc77b82d
#
_entry.id   9daadbabc96ca42aa5a3fd70dc77b82d
#
_cell.length_a   1.000
_cell.length_b   1.000
_cell.length_c   1.000
_cell.angle_alpha   90.00
_cell.angle_beta   90.00
_cell.angle_gamma   90.00
#
_symmetry.space_group_name_H-M   'P 1'
#
loop_
_entity.id
_entity.type
_entity.pdbx_description
1 polymer ?
#
loop_
_entity_poly.entity_id
_entity_poly.type
_entity_poly.pdbx_seq_one_letter_code
_entity_poly.pdbx_strand_id
1 'polypeptide(L)'
;MGERKRNHKARRIILAGILVLSCILTAAAVWLTRKGKGASQVTGDAYYEGRFPLEAYFDYNQGDDDWAGNSLGSARDTMASSGCLTCCIAASLKAQGIYDHTPGELNRIFNDNGVYNENGAILWAALEEALPGVYVDLSDDTSAASINRMIRDGRYPIVKVRRKSGAVHWIMLTGTEEEDFDITAMDPIDGYVHLSDYSDLIYGVRAPGPYNGRQ
;
A
#
# COMPACT_ATOMS: atom_id res chain seq x y z
N MET A 1 -60.67 31.04 6.00
CA MET A 1 -59.76 30.94 4.84
C MET A 1 -58.26 30.93 5.22
N GLY A 2 -57.90 31.22 6.44
CA GLY A 2 -56.53 31.27 6.94
C GLY A 2 -55.89 29.92 7.33
N GLU A 3 -56.65 28.97 7.88
CA GLU A 3 -56.09 27.68 8.36
C GLU A 3 -55.61 26.72 7.26
N ARG A 4 -56.29 26.67 6.13
CA ARG A 4 -55.88 25.83 4.98
C ARG A 4 -54.52 26.24 4.39
N LYS A 5 -54.25 27.56 4.34
CA LYS A 5 -52.96 28.08 3.84
C LYS A 5 -51.79 27.80 4.80
N ARG A 6 -52.06 27.82 6.11
CA ARG A 6 -51.07 27.53 7.15
C ARG A 6 -50.65 26.05 7.15
N ASN A 7 -51.57 25.14 6.96
CA ASN A 7 -51.31 23.71 6.86
C ASN A 7 -50.52 23.32 5.59
N HIS A 8 -50.75 24.01 4.47
CA HIS A 8 -49.97 23.79 3.26
C HIS A 8 -48.50 24.26 3.39
N LYS A 9 -48.26 25.36 4.10
CA LYS A 9 -46.92 25.88 4.37
C LYS A 9 -46.13 24.96 5.30
N ALA A 10 -46.78 24.48 6.38
CA ALA A 10 -46.19 23.52 7.31
C ALA A 10 -45.86 22.19 6.63
N ARG A 11 -46.74 21.64 5.80
CA ARG A 11 -46.46 20.42 5.01
C ARG A 11 -45.29 20.57 4.04
N ARG A 12 -45.17 21.74 3.39
CA ARG A 12 -44.00 21.99 2.48
C ARG A 12 -42.68 22.08 3.23
N ILE A 13 -42.66 22.65 4.42
CA ILE A 13 -41.48 22.74 5.28
C ILE A 13 -41.08 21.35 5.77
N ILE A 14 -42.03 20.52 6.18
CA ILE A 14 -41.77 19.14 6.63
C ILE A 14 -41.28 18.29 5.47
N LEU A 15 -41.89 18.37 4.29
CA LEU A 15 -41.39 17.65 3.11
C LEU A 15 -39.99 18.07 2.66
N ALA A 16 -39.69 19.38 2.71
CA ALA A 16 -38.34 19.87 2.42
C ALA A 16 -37.34 19.37 3.46
N GLY A 17 -37.68 19.35 4.74
CA GLY A 17 -36.82 18.81 5.80
C GLY A 17 -36.53 17.31 5.63
N ILE A 18 -37.53 16.51 5.25
CA ILE A 18 -37.38 15.06 4.98
C ILE A 18 -36.47 14.83 3.76
N LEU A 19 -36.60 15.64 2.70
CA LEU A 19 -35.74 15.56 1.51
C LEU A 19 -34.30 15.88 1.83
N VAL A 20 -34.05 16.94 2.59
CA VAL A 20 -32.66 17.30 3.02
C VAL A 20 -32.07 16.23 3.90
N LEU A 21 -32.85 15.69 4.86
CA LEU A 21 -32.36 14.60 5.72
C LEU A 21 -32.03 13.33 4.93
N SER A 22 -32.87 12.99 3.95
CA SER A 22 -32.63 11.86 3.04
C SER A 22 -31.37 12.06 2.21
N CYS A 23 -31.12 13.27 1.68
CA CYS A 23 -29.89 13.58 0.95
C CYS A 23 -28.64 13.51 1.83
N ILE A 24 -28.74 13.95 3.09
CA ILE A 24 -27.62 13.85 4.06
C ILE A 24 -27.34 12.38 4.39
N LEU A 25 -28.37 11.57 4.63
CA LEU A 25 -28.23 10.16 4.93
C LEU A 25 -27.64 9.36 3.74
N THR A 26 -28.08 9.66 2.52
CA THR A 26 -27.52 9.04 1.31
C THR A 26 -26.08 9.48 1.06
N ALA A 27 -25.75 10.75 1.25
CA ALA A 27 -24.39 11.25 1.15
C ALA A 27 -23.47 10.64 2.21
N ALA A 28 -23.94 10.50 3.45
CA ALA A 28 -23.22 9.83 4.53
C ALA A 28 -23.03 8.33 4.25
N ALA A 29 -24.05 7.64 3.73
CA ALA A 29 -23.94 6.24 3.34
C ALA A 29 -22.94 6.04 2.20
N VAL A 30 -22.95 6.90 1.17
CA VAL A 30 -22.00 6.87 0.07
C VAL A 30 -20.58 7.21 0.56
N TRP A 31 -20.45 8.14 1.51
CA TRP A 31 -19.14 8.47 2.10
C TRP A 31 -18.60 7.32 2.94
N LEU A 32 -19.43 6.66 3.75
CA LEU A 32 -19.08 5.48 4.54
C LEU A 32 -18.71 4.28 3.65
N THR A 33 -19.45 4.05 2.55
CA THR A 33 -19.14 2.98 1.60
C THR A 33 -17.89 3.27 0.77
N ARG A 34 -17.58 4.55 0.49
CA ARG A 34 -16.31 4.94 -0.14
C ARG A 34 -15.11 4.85 0.81
N LYS A 35 -15.32 5.10 2.10
CA LYS A 35 -14.26 4.97 3.11
C LYS A 35 -13.90 3.52 3.42
N GLY A 36 -14.79 2.57 3.13
CA GLY A 36 -14.58 1.15 3.35
C GLY A 36 -13.99 0.37 2.16
N LYS A 37 -13.82 1.01 1.00
CA LYS A 37 -13.21 0.35 -0.16
C LYS A 37 -11.71 0.64 -0.20
N GLY A 38 -10.91 -0.34 0.19
CA GLY A 38 -9.46 -0.34 -0.01
C GLY A 38 -8.59 -0.31 1.24
N ALA A 39 -9.16 -0.51 2.44
CA ALA A 39 -8.37 -0.71 3.65
C ALA A 39 -8.89 -1.93 4.41
N SER A 40 -8.01 -2.86 4.75
CA SER A 40 -8.33 -4.04 5.53
C SER A 40 -7.41 -4.14 6.73
N GLN A 41 -7.97 -4.57 7.85
CA GLN A 41 -7.19 -4.96 9.01
C GLN A 41 -6.58 -6.34 8.75
N VAL A 42 -5.28 -6.46 8.95
CA VAL A 42 -4.59 -7.74 9.01
C VAL A 42 -4.20 -7.97 10.45
N THR A 43 -4.74 -9.02 11.05
CA THR A 43 -4.48 -9.39 12.44
C THR A 43 -3.62 -10.66 12.48
N GLY A 44 -2.95 -10.88 13.61
CA GLY A 44 -2.19 -12.07 13.85
C GLY A 44 -2.98 -13.37 13.63
N ASP A 45 -4.30 -13.37 13.92
CA ASP A 45 -5.19 -14.52 13.72
C ASP A 45 -5.36 -14.94 12.23
N ALA A 46 -5.02 -14.04 11.32
CA ALA A 46 -5.05 -14.31 9.89
C ALA A 46 -3.72 -14.84 9.35
N TYR A 47 -2.85 -15.19 10.24
CA TYR A 47 -1.47 -15.48 10.01
C TYR A 47 -1.22 -16.78 9.25
N TYR A 48 -0.19 -16.73 8.42
CA TYR A 48 0.32 -17.89 7.69
C TYR A 48 1.37 -18.65 8.51
N GLU A 49 1.20 -19.99 8.65
CA GLU A 49 2.14 -20.88 9.36
C GLU A 49 3.49 -21.07 8.65
N GLY A 50 3.70 -20.46 7.49
CA GLY A 50 4.97 -20.51 6.76
C GLY A 50 5.85 -19.32 7.16
N ARG A 51 7.01 -19.60 7.71
CA ARG A 51 7.99 -18.59 8.07
C ARG A 51 8.65 -18.02 6.83
N PHE A 52 8.69 -16.69 6.71
CA PHE A 52 9.77 -16.06 5.96
C PHE A 52 11.05 -16.21 6.80
N PRO A 53 12.15 -16.62 6.22
CA PRO A 53 13.40 -16.56 6.94
C PRO A 53 13.71 -15.08 7.29
N LEU A 54 14.15 -14.82 8.52
CA LEU A 54 14.67 -13.50 8.94
C LEU A 54 15.80 -13.00 8.02
N GLU A 55 16.43 -13.88 7.28
CA GLU A 55 17.41 -13.62 6.22
C GLU A 55 16.83 -12.78 5.05
N ALA A 56 15.51 -12.64 4.97
CA ALA A 56 14.85 -11.75 4.01
C ALA A 56 14.82 -10.28 4.43
N TYR A 57 15.29 -9.95 5.62
CA TYR A 57 15.45 -8.57 6.04
C TYR A 57 16.71 -7.96 5.42
N PHE A 58 16.54 -6.84 4.75
CA PHE A 58 17.62 -6.01 4.24
C PHE A 58 17.45 -4.60 4.79
N ASP A 59 18.52 -4.04 5.33
CA ASP A 59 18.51 -2.65 5.83
C ASP A 59 18.64 -1.66 4.66
N TYR A 60 17.58 -1.57 3.85
CA TYR A 60 17.50 -0.69 2.70
C TYR A 60 16.80 0.63 3.09
N ASN A 61 17.57 1.50 3.77
CA ASN A 61 17.05 2.81 4.16
C ASN A 61 16.98 3.75 2.95
N GLN A 62 15.83 4.40 2.74
CA GLN A 62 15.65 5.35 1.63
C GLN A 62 16.53 6.60 1.75
N GLY A 63 16.99 6.91 2.96
CA GLY A 63 17.90 8.01 3.27
C GLY A 63 19.37 7.64 3.25
N ASP A 64 19.74 6.45 2.79
CA ASP A 64 21.13 6.01 2.67
C ASP A 64 21.91 6.92 1.72
N ASP A 65 23.11 7.34 2.11
CA ASP A 65 23.94 8.30 1.38
C ASP A 65 24.28 7.86 -0.05
N ASP A 66 24.27 6.55 -0.32
CA ASP A 66 24.57 5.99 -1.65
C ASP A 66 23.47 6.30 -2.69
N TRP A 67 22.23 6.56 -2.25
CA TRP A 67 21.10 6.82 -3.16
C TRP A 67 20.13 7.91 -2.71
N ALA A 68 20.21 8.43 -1.49
CA ALA A 68 19.26 9.40 -0.92
C ALA A 68 18.96 10.60 -1.84
N GLY A 69 20.01 11.11 -2.51
CA GLY A 69 19.92 12.24 -3.43
C GLY A 69 19.39 11.93 -4.82
N ASN A 70 19.21 10.65 -5.18
CA ASN A 70 18.78 10.27 -6.52
C ASN A 70 17.32 10.68 -6.76
N SER A 71 17.04 11.27 -7.93
CA SER A 71 15.69 11.68 -8.32
C SER A 71 14.79 10.48 -8.65
N LEU A 72 13.50 10.67 -8.52
CA LEU A 72 12.46 9.74 -8.98
C LEU A 72 11.88 10.26 -10.31
N GLY A 73 12.51 9.89 -11.41
CA GLY A 73 12.19 10.42 -12.73
C GLY A 73 12.43 11.92 -12.82
N SER A 74 11.47 12.64 -13.38
CA SER A 74 11.47 14.10 -13.49
C SER A 74 10.81 14.81 -12.29
N ALA A 75 10.35 14.05 -11.29
CA ALA A 75 9.74 14.60 -10.08
C ALA A 75 10.77 15.42 -9.27
N ARG A 76 10.25 16.28 -8.40
CA ARG A 76 11.09 17.01 -7.43
C ARG A 76 11.53 16.12 -6.26
N ASP A 77 10.87 14.99 -6.09
CA ASP A 77 11.14 14.05 -5.04
C ASP A 77 12.41 13.25 -5.31
N THR A 78 13.07 12.88 -4.22
CA THR A 78 14.27 12.05 -4.24
C THR A 78 14.01 10.73 -3.52
N MET A 79 14.96 9.81 -3.61
CA MET A 79 14.92 8.58 -2.84
C MET A 79 14.73 8.85 -1.35
N ALA A 80 15.42 9.84 -0.77
CA ALA A 80 15.27 10.20 0.64
C ALA A 80 13.85 10.65 0.99
N SER A 81 13.16 11.38 0.10
CA SER A 81 11.83 11.91 0.38
C SER A 81 10.68 10.94 0.08
N SER A 82 10.82 10.11 -0.95
CA SER A 82 9.71 9.32 -1.51
C SER A 82 10.12 7.94 -2.03
N GLY A 83 11.34 7.48 -1.74
CA GLY A 83 11.92 6.23 -2.26
C GLY A 83 11.45 4.95 -1.56
N CYS A 84 10.55 5.02 -0.57
CA CYS A 84 10.15 3.86 0.23
C CYS A 84 9.71 2.66 -0.64
N LEU A 85 8.90 2.90 -1.65
CA LEU A 85 8.42 1.82 -2.52
C LEU A 85 9.55 1.20 -3.35
N THR A 86 10.49 1.99 -3.85
CA THR A 86 11.67 1.49 -4.59
C THR A 86 12.55 0.62 -3.70
N CYS A 87 12.80 1.03 -2.44
CA CYS A 87 13.53 0.22 -1.46
C CYS A 87 12.83 -1.11 -1.17
N CYS A 88 11.50 -1.07 -0.97
CA CYS A 88 10.73 -2.29 -0.75
C CYS A 88 10.74 -3.24 -1.96
N ILE A 89 10.68 -2.72 -3.19
CA ILE A 89 10.77 -3.54 -4.39
C ILE A 89 12.15 -4.20 -4.51
N ALA A 90 13.23 -3.43 -4.29
CA ALA A 90 14.58 -3.97 -4.29
C ALA A 90 14.72 -5.12 -3.27
N ALA A 91 14.28 -4.90 -2.04
CA ALA A 91 14.32 -5.91 -0.98
C ALA A 91 13.47 -7.15 -1.32
N SER A 92 12.25 -6.95 -1.84
CA SER A 92 11.35 -8.06 -2.21
C SER A 92 11.93 -8.93 -3.33
N LEU A 93 12.51 -8.34 -4.36
CA LEU A 93 13.12 -9.07 -5.48
C LEU A 93 14.40 -9.80 -5.04
N LYS A 94 15.19 -9.18 -4.16
CA LYS A 94 16.40 -9.80 -3.59
C LYS A 94 16.03 -10.98 -2.68
N ALA A 95 15.03 -10.81 -1.81
CA ALA A 95 14.54 -11.88 -0.93
C ALA A 95 14.07 -13.12 -1.70
N GLN A 96 13.54 -12.92 -2.90
CA GLN A 96 13.10 -13.99 -3.80
C GLN A 96 14.21 -14.54 -4.70
N GLY A 97 15.43 -13.98 -4.63
CA GLY A 97 16.56 -14.38 -5.49
C GLY A 97 16.36 -14.06 -6.98
N ILE A 98 15.46 -13.11 -7.31
CA ILE A 98 15.16 -12.73 -8.69
C ILE A 98 16.17 -11.70 -9.20
N TYR A 99 16.41 -10.66 -8.41
CA TYR A 99 17.39 -9.60 -8.68
C TYR A 99 18.12 -9.25 -7.40
N ASP A 100 19.43 -8.96 -7.52
CA ASP A 100 20.29 -8.52 -6.40
C ASP A 100 20.74 -7.06 -6.59
N HIS A 101 19.78 -6.20 -6.96
CA HIS A 101 20.04 -4.77 -7.09
C HIS A 101 19.83 -4.06 -5.76
N THR A 102 20.73 -3.14 -5.45
CA THR A 102 20.51 -2.16 -4.39
C THR A 102 19.38 -1.20 -4.77
N PRO A 103 18.76 -0.49 -3.80
CA PRO A 103 17.77 0.54 -4.12
C PRO A 103 18.29 1.61 -5.10
N GLY A 104 19.56 2.00 -4.99
CA GLY A 104 20.18 2.97 -5.90
C GLY A 104 20.32 2.45 -7.33
N GLU A 105 20.74 1.18 -7.50
CA GLU A 105 20.84 0.53 -8.80
C GLU A 105 19.45 0.36 -9.43
N LEU A 106 18.46 -0.06 -8.65
CA LEU A 106 17.09 -0.21 -9.11
C LEU A 106 16.48 1.14 -9.50
N ASN A 107 16.72 2.18 -8.69
CA ASN A 107 16.29 3.55 -9.02
C ASN A 107 16.89 4.01 -10.36
N ARG A 108 18.17 3.73 -10.63
CA ARG A 108 18.80 4.05 -11.91
C ARG A 108 18.12 3.31 -13.07
N ILE A 109 17.88 2.01 -12.93
CA ILE A 109 17.15 1.22 -13.93
C ILE A 109 15.78 1.83 -14.19
N PHE A 110 15.06 2.23 -13.16
CA PHE A 110 13.73 2.84 -13.26
C PHE A 110 13.78 4.19 -13.96
N ASN A 111 14.76 5.03 -13.69
CA ASN A 111 14.97 6.29 -14.38
C ASN A 111 15.27 6.09 -15.87
N ASP A 112 16.20 5.18 -16.18
CA ASP A 112 16.66 4.91 -17.55
C ASP A 112 15.55 4.31 -18.45
N ASN A 113 14.55 3.65 -17.83
CA ASN A 113 13.46 2.99 -18.54
C ASN A 113 12.09 3.68 -18.37
N GLY A 114 12.05 4.90 -17.82
CA GLY A 114 10.81 5.67 -17.68
C GLY A 114 9.77 5.03 -16.76
N VAL A 115 10.22 4.30 -15.73
CA VAL A 115 9.33 3.63 -14.76
C VAL A 115 8.62 4.63 -13.84
N TYR A 116 9.20 5.81 -13.63
CA TYR A 116 8.53 6.86 -12.86
C TYR A 116 7.73 7.80 -13.76
N ASN A 117 6.52 8.14 -13.34
CA ASN A 117 5.77 9.23 -13.96
C ASN A 117 6.28 10.62 -13.50
N GLU A 118 5.64 11.68 -13.98
CA GLU A 118 5.98 13.07 -13.65
C GLU A 118 5.93 13.42 -12.15
N ASN A 119 5.20 12.62 -11.35
CA ASN A 119 5.05 12.78 -9.91
C ASN A 119 5.91 11.80 -9.11
N GLY A 120 6.83 11.07 -9.74
CA GLY A 120 7.68 10.07 -9.10
C GLY A 120 6.96 8.76 -8.73
N ALA A 121 5.72 8.57 -9.16
CA ALA A 121 5.00 7.32 -8.91
C ALA A 121 5.39 6.26 -9.95
N ILE A 122 5.45 5.00 -9.51
CA ILE A 122 5.82 3.87 -10.33
C ILE A 122 4.70 3.54 -11.34
N LEU A 123 5.07 3.43 -12.61
CA LEU A 123 4.28 2.89 -13.71
C LEU A 123 4.54 1.38 -13.79
N TRP A 124 3.60 0.58 -13.32
CA TRP A 124 3.80 -0.86 -13.14
C TRP A 124 4.12 -1.61 -14.43
N ALA A 125 3.44 -1.27 -15.54
CA ALA A 125 3.73 -1.87 -16.83
C ALA A 125 5.18 -1.57 -17.29
N ALA A 126 5.65 -0.33 -17.10
CA ALA A 126 7.02 0.03 -17.42
C ALA A 126 8.03 -0.67 -16.50
N LEU A 127 7.68 -0.91 -15.23
CA LEU A 127 8.51 -1.71 -14.34
C LEU A 127 8.65 -3.14 -14.83
N GLU A 128 7.56 -3.79 -15.24
CA GLU A 128 7.58 -5.16 -15.76
C GLU A 128 8.37 -5.26 -17.07
N GLU A 129 8.34 -4.22 -17.91
CA GLU A 129 9.18 -4.12 -19.11
C GLU A 129 10.66 -3.90 -18.77
N ALA A 130 10.96 -3.08 -17.74
CA ALA A 130 12.32 -2.79 -17.30
C ALA A 130 12.99 -3.95 -16.56
N LEU A 131 12.19 -4.86 -15.97
CA LEU A 131 12.66 -6.01 -15.20
C LEU A 131 12.13 -7.32 -15.81
N PRO A 132 12.76 -7.85 -16.87
CA PRO A 132 12.31 -9.06 -17.53
C PRO A 132 12.12 -10.24 -16.58
N GLY A 133 10.96 -10.89 -16.65
CA GLY A 133 10.60 -12.02 -15.78
C GLY A 133 9.96 -11.63 -14.44
N VAL A 134 9.87 -10.34 -14.14
CA VAL A 134 9.11 -9.82 -13.00
C VAL A 134 7.68 -9.53 -13.42
N TYR A 135 6.75 -9.95 -12.60
CA TYR A 135 5.33 -9.58 -12.63
C TYR A 135 4.93 -9.02 -11.28
N VAL A 136 4.09 -7.98 -11.26
CA VAL A 136 3.63 -7.38 -10.02
C VAL A 136 2.15 -7.66 -9.81
N ASP A 137 1.81 -8.42 -8.76
CA ASP A 137 0.41 -8.54 -8.34
C ASP A 137 -0.03 -7.22 -7.73
N LEU A 138 -0.96 -6.53 -8.42
CA LEU A 138 -1.53 -5.24 -8.04
C LEU A 138 -2.89 -5.44 -7.37
N SER A 139 -2.94 -6.26 -6.33
CA SER A 139 -4.19 -6.59 -5.68
C SER A 139 -4.83 -5.37 -4.99
N ASP A 140 -6.11 -5.13 -5.27
CA ASP A 140 -6.96 -4.23 -4.49
C ASP A 140 -7.56 -4.94 -3.26
N ASP A 141 -7.41 -6.26 -3.18
CA ASP A 141 -7.80 -7.06 -2.02
C ASP A 141 -6.68 -7.02 -0.97
N THR A 142 -6.88 -6.18 0.03
CA THR A 142 -5.96 -6.01 1.16
C THR A 142 -6.30 -6.93 2.34
N SER A 143 -7.15 -7.95 2.12
CA SER A 143 -7.49 -8.90 3.17
C SER A 143 -6.31 -9.77 3.57
N ALA A 144 -6.33 -10.24 4.82
CA ALA A 144 -5.35 -11.19 5.31
C ALA A 144 -5.26 -12.46 4.44
N ALA A 145 -6.39 -12.93 3.92
CA ALA A 145 -6.42 -14.09 3.03
C ALA A 145 -5.65 -13.84 1.72
N SER A 146 -5.76 -12.64 1.15
CA SER A 146 -5.03 -12.25 -0.05
C SER A 146 -3.52 -12.16 0.22
N ILE A 147 -3.14 -11.50 1.30
CA ILE A 147 -1.73 -11.38 1.72
C ILE A 147 -1.13 -12.75 1.99
N ASN A 148 -1.83 -13.60 2.74
CA ASN A 148 -1.38 -14.96 3.03
C ASN A 148 -1.22 -15.81 1.75
N ARG A 149 -2.07 -15.61 0.74
CA ARG A 149 -1.90 -16.27 -0.55
C ARG A 149 -0.60 -15.85 -1.22
N MET A 150 -0.29 -14.54 -1.27
CA MET A 150 0.94 -14.03 -1.85
C MET A 150 2.17 -14.60 -1.14
N ILE A 151 2.13 -14.67 0.20
CA ILE A 151 3.18 -15.26 1.03
C ILE A 151 3.36 -16.75 0.70
N ARG A 152 2.28 -17.53 0.60
CA ARG A 152 2.34 -18.93 0.19
C ARG A 152 2.90 -19.14 -1.20
N ASP A 153 2.68 -18.17 -2.09
CA ASP A 153 3.24 -18.17 -3.44
C ASP A 153 4.73 -17.75 -3.46
N GLY A 154 5.35 -17.59 -2.28
CA GLY A 154 6.77 -17.23 -2.11
C GLY A 154 7.08 -15.77 -2.39
N ARG A 155 6.06 -14.90 -2.38
CA ARG A 155 6.23 -13.46 -2.60
C ARG A 155 6.38 -12.75 -1.26
N TYR A 156 7.07 -11.63 -1.27
CA TYR A 156 7.17 -10.71 -0.13
C TYR A 156 6.27 -9.51 -0.38
N PRO A 157 5.05 -9.48 0.20
CA PRO A 157 4.09 -8.42 -0.06
C PRO A 157 4.61 -7.07 0.45
N ILE A 158 4.43 -6.05 -0.37
CA ILE A 158 4.70 -4.65 -0.02
C ILE A 158 3.36 -4.00 0.25
N VAL A 159 3.17 -3.51 1.47
CA VAL A 159 1.89 -2.96 1.90
C VAL A 159 1.96 -1.46 2.11
N LYS A 160 0.87 -0.81 1.74
CA LYS A 160 0.68 0.62 1.92
C LYS A 160 0.02 0.87 3.27
N VAL A 161 0.71 1.60 4.13
CA VAL A 161 0.28 1.91 5.50
C VAL A 161 0.26 3.41 5.75
N ARG A 162 -0.18 3.83 6.94
CA ARG A 162 -0.03 5.19 7.42
C ARG A 162 0.88 5.22 8.63
N ARG A 163 1.85 6.10 8.59
CA ARG A 163 2.68 6.43 9.76
C ARG A 163 1.85 7.20 10.80
N LYS A 164 2.33 7.26 12.03
CA LYS A 164 1.71 8.05 13.12
C LYS A 164 1.54 9.53 12.75
N SER A 165 2.38 10.06 11.87
CA SER A 165 2.25 11.40 11.28
C SER A 165 1.07 11.57 10.34
N GLY A 166 0.41 10.48 9.94
CA GLY A 166 -0.63 10.44 8.91
C GLY A 166 -0.10 10.32 7.48
N ALA A 167 1.22 10.38 7.28
CA ALA A 167 1.84 10.22 5.97
C ALA A 167 1.63 8.79 5.44
N VAL A 168 1.40 8.70 4.14
CA VAL A 168 1.36 7.42 3.42
C VAL A 168 2.78 6.86 3.30
N HIS A 169 2.91 5.56 3.51
CA HIS A 169 4.19 4.88 3.49
C HIS A 169 4.06 3.46 2.96
N TRP A 170 5.16 2.89 2.50
CA TRP A 170 5.24 1.52 2.03
C TRP A 170 6.30 0.76 2.84
N ILE A 171 5.93 -0.42 3.29
CA ILE A 171 6.78 -1.37 4.01
C ILE A 171 6.68 -2.75 3.38
N MET A 172 7.74 -3.55 3.47
CA MET A 172 7.75 -4.93 2.97
C MET A 172 7.54 -5.89 4.13
N LEU A 173 6.53 -6.75 4.03
CA LEU A 173 6.31 -7.81 5.03
C LEU A 173 7.40 -8.87 4.90
N THR A 174 7.99 -9.26 6.03
CA THR A 174 9.14 -10.18 6.07
C THR A 174 8.84 -11.49 6.80
N GLY A 175 7.80 -11.55 7.60
CA GLY A 175 7.47 -12.75 8.33
C GLY A 175 6.59 -12.49 9.54
N THR A 176 6.75 -13.32 10.57
CA THR A 176 6.17 -13.09 11.90
C THR A 176 7.13 -13.55 12.97
N GLU A 177 7.00 -13.00 14.15
CA GLU A 177 7.61 -13.50 15.36
C GLU A 177 6.76 -14.62 15.98
N GLU A 178 7.43 -15.61 16.63
CA GLU A 178 6.76 -16.78 17.21
C GLU A 178 5.97 -16.45 18.48
N GLU A 179 6.37 -15.39 19.19
CA GLU A 179 5.87 -15.14 20.55
C GLU A 179 4.52 -14.39 20.58
N ASP A 180 4.26 -13.52 19.63
CA ASP A 180 3.06 -12.67 19.61
C ASP A 180 2.26 -12.69 18.31
N PHE A 181 2.72 -13.46 17.31
CA PHE A 181 2.09 -13.58 15.99
C PHE A 181 1.97 -12.24 15.23
N ASP A 182 2.74 -11.23 15.63
CA ASP A 182 2.77 -9.97 14.89
C ASP A 182 3.57 -10.13 13.59
N ILE A 183 3.16 -9.40 12.58
CA ILE A 183 3.81 -9.46 11.28
C ILE A 183 5.00 -8.51 11.28
N THR A 184 6.17 -9.07 11.03
CA THR A 184 7.40 -8.31 10.89
C THR A 184 7.51 -7.67 9.52
N ALA A 185 8.15 -6.52 9.44
CA ALA A 185 8.34 -5.81 8.19
C ALA A 185 9.67 -5.05 8.15
N MET A 186 10.14 -4.82 6.92
CA MET A 186 11.18 -3.86 6.62
C MET A 186 10.55 -2.51 6.29
N ASP A 187 10.85 -1.49 7.07
CA ASP A 187 10.50 -0.10 6.81
C ASP A 187 11.74 0.65 6.29
N PRO A 188 11.69 1.24 5.09
CA PRO A 188 12.80 2.02 4.54
C PRO A 188 13.20 3.28 5.30
N ILE A 189 12.52 3.61 6.40
CA ILE A 189 12.87 4.74 7.26
C ILE A 189 13.26 4.26 8.67
N ASP A 190 12.42 3.40 9.26
CA ASP A 190 12.54 2.99 10.65
C ASP A 190 13.24 1.61 10.81
N GLY A 191 13.55 0.93 9.71
CA GLY A 191 14.27 -0.35 9.74
C GLY A 191 13.36 -1.54 10.02
N TYR A 192 13.75 -2.40 10.97
CA TYR A 192 12.94 -3.54 11.40
C TYR A 192 11.78 -3.06 12.29
N VAL A 193 10.56 -3.38 11.89
CA VAL A 193 9.33 -2.94 12.55
C VAL A 193 8.29 -4.06 12.57
N HIS A 194 7.22 -3.86 13.34
CA HIS A 194 6.03 -4.70 13.31
C HIS A 194 4.88 -3.98 12.60
N LEU A 195 4.01 -4.74 11.95
CA LEU A 195 2.84 -4.16 11.27
C LEU A 195 1.94 -3.42 12.26
N SER A 196 1.86 -3.88 13.52
CA SER A 196 1.13 -3.24 14.61
C SER A 196 1.66 -1.85 15.00
N ASP A 197 2.90 -1.51 14.63
CA ASP A 197 3.45 -0.15 14.85
C ASP A 197 2.73 0.93 14.04
N TYR A 198 1.99 0.50 13.00
CA TYR A 198 1.19 1.35 12.13
C TYR A 198 -0.29 1.31 12.53
N SER A 199 -1.14 1.93 11.73
CA SER A 199 -2.58 1.69 11.85
C SER A 199 -2.89 0.27 11.36
N ASP A 200 -3.84 -0.41 11.99
CA ASP A 200 -4.29 -1.76 11.61
C ASP A 200 -4.86 -1.86 10.18
N LEU A 201 -4.77 -0.80 9.40
CA LEU A 201 -5.35 -0.70 8.08
C LEU A 201 -4.28 -0.70 6.99
N ILE A 202 -4.38 -1.66 6.09
CA ILE A 202 -3.61 -1.71 4.85
C ILE A 202 -4.46 -1.07 3.74
N TYR A 203 -3.85 -0.13 3.01
CA TYR A 203 -4.51 0.68 1.97
C TYR A 203 -4.17 0.22 0.54
N GLY A 204 -3.33 -0.77 0.39
CA GLY A 204 -2.95 -1.35 -0.89
C GLY A 204 -1.84 -2.37 -0.71
N VAL A 205 -1.78 -3.32 -1.63
CA VAL A 205 -0.76 -4.38 -1.64
C VAL A 205 -0.13 -4.43 -3.02
N ARG A 206 1.18 -4.63 -3.06
CA ARG A 206 1.99 -4.89 -4.25
C ARG A 206 2.89 -6.08 -3.97
N ALA A 207 2.88 -7.06 -4.85
CA ALA A 207 3.70 -8.24 -4.67
C ALA A 207 4.49 -8.54 -5.94
N PRO A 208 5.67 -7.91 -6.12
CA PRO A 208 6.56 -8.27 -7.21
C PRO A 208 7.04 -9.71 -7.06
N GLY A 209 7.27 -10.39 -8.16
CA GLY A 209 7.73 -11.77 -8.13
C GLY A 209 7.83 -12.37 -9.52
N PRO A 210 8.20 -13.67 -9.66
CA PRO A 210 8.30 -14.31 -10.94
C PRO A 210 6.93 -14.42 -11.61
N TYR A 211 6.91 -14.37 -12.93
CA TYR A 211 5.71 -14.67 -13.70
C TYR A 211 5.40 -16.18 -13.63
N ASN A 212 4.35 -16.54 -12.93
CA ASN A 212 3.97 -17.94 -12.69
C ASN A 212 2.89 -18.45 -13.66
N GLY A 213 2.61 -17.75 -14.75
CA GLY A 213 1.62 -18.17 -15.76
C GLY A 213 0.18 -18.25 -15.27
N ARG A 214 -0.14 -17.72 -14.09
CA ARG A 214 -1.52 -17.61 -13.58
C ARG A 214 -2.03 -16.20 -13.86
N GLN A 215 -2.94 -16.12 -14.80
CA GLN A 215 -3.85 -14.98 -14.95
C GLN A 215 -5.12 -15.26 -14.17
#